data_f481af633d2f4bcdd5edd0fbd50e8a85
#
_entry.id   f481af633d2f4bcdd5edd0fbd50e8a85
#
_cell.length_a   1.000
_cell.length_b   1.000
_cell.length_c   1.000
_cell.angle_alpha   90.00
_cell.angle_beta   90.00
_cell.angle_gamma   90.00
#
_symmetry.space_group_name_H-M   'P 1'
#
loop_
_entity.id
_entity.type
_entity.pdbx_description
1 polymer ?
#
loop_
_entity_poly.entity_id
_entity_poly.type
_entity_poly.pdbx_seq_one_letter_code
_entity_poly.pdbx_strand_id
1 'polypeptide(L)'
;AGLFAALLLARQGYRPIVLERGPALDARVQAVEHFSATGQLDPNANIQFGEGGAGTFSDGKLTTRIGDELCDFVTEVFLQHGAPAEIAWKQKPHVGTDLLRGVITSIRKEIESLGGEVHFNTALTGLERKNGQLVGITTTNGSFACETLVFAVGHSARDTFSMLMD
;
A
#
# COMPACT_ATOMS: atom_id res chain seq x y z
N ALA A 1 -2.00 -4.54 2.30
CA ALA A 1 -3.47 -4.66 2.33
C ALA A 1 -4.11 -3.65 1.36
N GLY A 2 -3.84 -2.33 1.49
CA GLY A 2 -4.47 -1.28 0.67
C GLY A 2 -4.28 -1.48 -0.83
N LEU A 3 -3.07 -1.82 -1.28
CA LEU A 3 -2.79 -2.07 -2.70
C LEU A 3 -3.63 -3.23 -3.26
N PHE A 4 -3.80 -4.33 -2.50
CA PHE A 4 -4.64 -5.45 -2.91
C PHE A 4 -6.13 -5.12 -2.89
N ALA A 5 -6.60 -4.34 -1.91
CA ALA A 5 -7.97 -3.86 -1.88
C ALA A 5 -8.27 -2.99 -3.11
N ALA A 6 -7.38 -2.08 -3.45
CA ALA A 6 -7.50 -1.23 -4.63
C ALA A 6 -7.47 -2.04 -5.94
N LEU A 7 -6.56 -3.01 -6.06
CA LEU A 7 -6.50 -3.88 -7.23
C LEU A 7 -7.81 -4.65 -7.42
N LEU A 8 -8.33 -5.26 -6.34
CA LEU A 8 -9.58 -6.01 -6.40
C LEU A 8 -10.75 -5.13 -6.82
N LEU A 9 -10.86 -3.93 -6.22
CA LEU A 9 -11.90 -2.95 -6.59
C LEU A 9 -11.76 -2.51 -8.05
N ALA A 10 -10.55 -2.20 -8.51
CA ALA A 10 -10.31 -1.81 -9.90
C ALA A 10 -10.68 -2.91 -10.89
N ARG A 11 -10.32 -4.17 -10.60
CA ARG A 11 -10.70 -5.35 -11.41
C ARG A 11 -12.22 -5.59 -11.46
N GLN A 12 -12.95 -5.12 -10.45
CA GLN A 12 -14.42 -5.16 -10.41
C GLN A 12 -15.08 -3.93 -11.07
N GLY A 13 -14.31 -3.07 -11.72
CA GLY A 13 -14.82 -1.89 -12.44
C GLY A 13 -15.06 -0.65 -11.57
N TYR A 14 -14.68 -0.69 -10.29
CA TYR A 14 -14.63 0.52 -9.46
C TYR A 14 -13.40 1.35 -9.80
N ARG A 15 -13.42 2.62 -9.41
CA ARG A 15 -12.29 3.55 -9.57
C ARG A 15 -11.76 3.95 -8.19
N PRO A 16 -10.97 3.09 -7.55
CA PRO A 16 -10.44 3.40 -6.22
C PRO A 16 -9.45 4.56 -6.28
N ILE A 17 -9.49 5.41 -5.26
CA ILE A 17 -8.47 6.41 -4.99
C ILE A 17 -7.61 5.87 -3.85
N VAL A 18 -6.33 5.64 -4.12
CA VAL A 18 -5.35 5.19 -3.13
C VAL A 18 -4.55 6.39 -2.65
N LEU A 19 -4.54 6.61 -1.34
CA LEU A 19 -3.74 7.66 -0.70
C LEU A 19 -2.57 7.02 0.03
N GLU A 20 -1.37 7.43 -0.31
CA GLU A 20 -0.14 7.02 0.38
C GLU A 20 0.56 8.26 0.93
N ARG A 21 0.82 8.27 2.25
CA ARG A 21 1.49 9.41 2.90
C ARG A 21 2.92 9.62 2.42
N GLY A 22 3.60 8.53 2.10
CA GLY A 22 4.97 8.57 1.62
C GLY A 22 5.07 8.69 0.10
N PRO A 23 6.30 8.73 -0.41
CA PRO A 23 6.57 8.86 -1.84
C PRO A 23 6.40 7.55 -2.59
N ALA A 24 6.40 7.66 -3.93
CA ALA A 24 6.58 6.54 -4.84
C ALA A 24 7.90 5.82 -4.60
N LEU A 25 7.99 4.60 -5.09
CA LEU A 25 9.05 3.64 -4.73
C LEU A 25 10.48 4.16 -4.96
N ASP A 26 10.75 4.83 -6.08
CA ASP A 26 12.11 5.31 -6.38
C ASP A 26 12.60 6.36 -5.37
N ALA A 27 11.75 7.33 -5.05
CA ALA A 27 12.06 8.34 -4.04
C ALA A 27 12.12 7.73 -2.62
N ARG A 28 11.29 6.72 -2.37
CA ARG A 28 11.32 5.98 -1.10
C ARG A 28 12.62 5.22 -0.90
N VAL A 29 13.15 4.57 -1.94
CA VAL A 29 14.45 3.89 -1.90
C VAL A 29 15.55 4.89 -1.51
N GLN A 30 15.59 6.06 -2.15
CA GLN A 30 16.56 7.11 -1.83
C GLN A 30 16.45 7.58 -0.37
N ALA A 31 15.23 7.74 0.15
CA ALA A 31 15.03 8.15 1.54
C ALA A 31 15.53 7.08 2.54
N VAL A 32 15.31 5.79 2.24
CA VAL A 32 15.80 4.69 3.09
C VAL A 32 17.32 4.58 3.03
N GLU A 33 17.93 4.74 1.85
CA GLU A 33 19.38 4.77 1.68
C GLU A 33 20.01 5.96 2.42
N HIS A 34 19.41 7.14 2.30
CA HIS A 34 19.83 8.34 3.03
C HIS A 34 19.78 8.12 4.55
N PHE A 35 18.68 7.57 5.07
CA PHE A 35 18.58 7.22 6.48
C PHE A 35 19.66 6.24 6.92
N SER A 36 19.92 5.21 6.12
CA SER A 36 20.95 4.21 6.42
C SER A 36 22.35 4.81 6.48
N ALA A 37 22.63 5.80 5.62
CA ALA A 37 23.95 6.46 5.54
C ALA A 37 24.14 7.56 6.61
N THR A 38 23.07 8.25 7.00
CA THR A 38 23.18 9.49 7.82
C THR A 38 22.51 9.40 9.19
N GLY A 39 21.61 8.44 9.40
CA GLY A 39 20.75 8.36 10.58
C GLY A 39 19.59 9.40 10.57
N GLN A 40 19.45 10.20 9.53
CA GLN A 40 18.37 11.21 9.42
C GLN A 40 17.09 10.56 8.90
N LEU A 41 16.11 10.38 9.79
CA LEU A 41 14.82 9.78 9.47
C LEU A 41 13.87 10.81 8.85
N ASP A 42 13.32 10.50 7.68
CA ASP A 42 12.11 11.16 7.18
C ASP A 42 10.87 10.45 7.77
N PRO A 43 10.01 11.16 8.54
CA PRO A 43 8.84 10.56 9.15
C PRO A 43 7.78 10.06 8.14
N ASN A 44 7.79 10.57 6.92
CA ASN A 44 6.85 10.19 5.86
C ASN A 44 7.46 9.26 4.80
N ALA A 45 8.79 9.17 4.70
CA ALA A 45 9.49 8.38 3.69
C ALA A 45 10.55 7.46 4.34
N ASN A 46 10.19 6.24 4.69
CA ASN A 46 11.07 5.32 5.40
C ASN A 46 10.68 3.86 5.16
N ILE A 47 11.22 2.93 5.95
CA ILE A 47 10.90 1.48 5.86
C ILE A 47 9.41 1.19 6.13
N GLN A 48 8.68 2.05 6.84
CA GLN A 48 7.28 1.80 7.23
C GLN A 48 6.27 2.48 6.31
N PHE A 49 6.60 3.66 5.79
CA PHE A 49 5.71 4.49 4.97
C PHE A 49 6.27 4.69 3.56
N GLY A 50 5.37 4.77 2.60
CA GLY A 50 5.63 4.88 1.18
C GLY A 50 5.09 3.68 0.39
N GLU A 51 5.18 3.75 -0.91
CA GLU A 51 4.63 2.76 -1.84
C GLU A 51 4.98 1.31 -1.43
N GLY A 52 3.98 0.45 -1.34
CA GLY A 52 4.10 -0.95 -0.99
C GLY A 52 4.14 -1.26 0.52
N GLY A 53 4.23 -0.24 1.38
CA GLY A 53 4.26 -0.39 2.84
C GLY A 53 5.55 -1.04 3.37
N ALA A 54 5.55 -1.49 4.62
CA ALA A 54 6.74 -2.01 5.30
C ALA A 54 7.34 -3.26 4.64
N GLY A 55 6.51 -4.06 3.94
CA GLY A 55 6.97 -5.27 3.26
C GLY A 55 7.96 -5.04 2.12
N THR A 56 7.93 -3.86 1.50
CA THR A 56 8.75 -3.52 0.32
C THR A 56 10.27 -3.64 0.56
N PHE A 57 10.72 -3.41 1.78
CA PHE A 57 12.12 -3.50 2.19
C PHE A 57 12.44 -4.76 2.97
N SER A 58 11.53 -5.73 2.98
CA SER A 58 11.78 -7.08 3.50
C SER A 58 12.33 -7.99 2.40
N ASP A 59 12.74 -9.19 2.77
CA ASP A 59 13.09 -10.23 1.80
C ASP A 59 11.87 -10.85 1.07
N GLY A 60 10.67 -10.31 1.31
CA GLY A 60 9.45 -10.73 0.64
C GLY A 60 9.01 -12.15 0.99
N LYS A 61 9.20 -12.58 2.23
CA LYS A 61 8.69 -13.88 2.72
C LYS A 61 7.16 -13.92 2.61
N LEU A 62 6.67 -14.92 1.90
CA LEU A 62 5.24 -15.17 1.72
C LEU A 62 4.82 -16.32 2.65
N THR A 63 4.86 -16.06 3.96
CA THR A 63 4.44 -17.03 4.96
C THR A 63 3.25 -16.52 5.75
N THR A 64 2.21 -17.34 5.85
CA THR A 64 1.04 -17.09 6.68
C THR A 64 0.77 -18.29 7.58
N ARG A 65 0.08 -18.05 8.70
CA ARG A 65 -0.44 -19.11 9.56
C ARG A 65 -1.92 -19.42 9.29
N ILE A 66 -2.50 -18.77 8.29
CA ILE A 66 -3.88 -18.94 7.88
C ILE A 66 -3.89 -19.87 6.68
N GLY A 67 -4.67 -20.96 6.73
CA GLY A 67 -4.98 -21.81 5.59
C GLY A 67 -6.29 -21.34 4.96
N ASP A 68 -6.22 -20.34 4.09
CA ASP A 68 -7.37 -19.71 3.46
C ASP A 68 -7.15 -19.69 1.93
N GLU A 69 -8.20 -19.94 1.16
CA GLU A 69 -8.15 -19.91 -0.31
C GLU A 69 -7.74 -18.52 -0.87
N LEU A 70 -7.97 -17.46 -0.11
CA LEU A 70 -7.52 -16.11 -0.48
C LEU A 70 -5.99 -15.97 -0.48
N CYS A 71 -5.25 -16.87 0.16
CA CYS A 71 -3.79 -16.92 0.07
C CYS A 71 -3.33 -17.27 -1.35
N ASP A 72 -4.06 -18.14 -2.04
CA ASP A 72 -3.77 -18.51 -3.42
C ASP A 72 -3.99 -17.33 -4.35
N PHE A 73 -5.06 -16.56 -4.15
CA PHE A 73 -5.29 -15.30 -4.88
C PHE A 73 -4.11 -14.31 -4.74
N VAL A 74 -3.56 -14.14 -3.53
CA VAL A 74 -2.39 -13.26 -3.34
C VAL A 74 -1.18 -13.78 -4.10
N THR A 75 -0.94 -15.10 -4.07
CA THR A 75 0.16 -15.74 -4.79
C THR A 75 0.00 -15.59 -6.30
N GLU A 76 -1.20 -15.82 -6.83
CA GLU A 76 -1.52 -15.61 -8.24
C GLU A 76 -1.29 -14.18 -8.70
N VAL A 77 -1.73 -13.19 -7.92
CA VAL A 77 -1.48 -11.78 -8.22
C VAL A 77 0.01 -11.50 -8.29
N PHE A 78 0.81 -11.99 -7.36
CA PHE A 78 2.26 -11.82 -7.40
C PHE A 78 2.88 -12.45 -8.66
N LEU A 79 2.45 -13.64 -9.04
CA LEU A 79 2.91 -14.31 -10.27
C LEU A 79 2.56 -13.51 -11.52
N GLN A 80 1.33 -13.02 -11.62
CA GLN A 80 0.85 -12.19 -12.73
C GLN A 80 1.68 -10.89 -12.88
N HIS A 81 2.25 -10.40 -11.79
CA HIS A 81 3.04 -9.17 -11.74
C HIS A 81 4.55 -9.38 -11.73
N GLY A 82 5.02 -10.59 -12.05
CA GLY A 82 6.44 -10.86 -12.29
C GLY A 82 7.19 -11.44 -11.09
N ALA A 83 6.51 -11.94 -10.08
CA ALA A 83 7.16 -12.74 -9.05
C ALA A 83 7.68 -14.07 -9.63
N PRO A 84 8.74 -14.66 -9.03
CA PRO A 84 9.29 -15.92 -9.49
C PRO A 84 8.25 -17.04 -9.44
N ALA A 85 8.17 -17.85 -10.50
CA ALA A 85 7.21 -18.97 -10.58
C ALA A 85 7.30 -19.92 -9.39
N GLU A 86 8.48 -20.06 -8.81
CA GLU A 86 8.74 -20.95 -7.67
C GLU A 86 7.97 -20.60 -6.40
N ILE A 87 7.41 -19.40 -6.26
CA ILE A 87 6.57 -19.06 -5.09
C ILE A 87 5.30 -19.89 -5.01
N ALA A 88 4.85 -20.49 -6.12
CA ALA A 88 3.66 -21.32 -6.19
C ALA A 88 3.80 -22.68 -5.49
N TRP A 89 5.02 -23.21 -5.33
CA TRP A 89 5.22 -24.57 -4.80
C TRP A 89 6.27 -24.69 -3.69
N LYS A 90 7.08 -23.68 -3.42
CA LYS A 90 8.05 -23.71 -2.34
C LYS A 90 7.35 -23.64 -0.98
N GLN A 91 7.79 -24.45 -0.01
CA GLN A 91 7.24 -24.46 1.35
C GLN A 91 7.42 -23.16 2.12
N LYS A 92 8.47 -22.39 1.81
CA LYS A 92 8.77 -21.08 2.42
C LYS A 92 9.13 -20.11 1.30
N PRO A 93 8.15 -19.72 0.48
CA PRO A 93 8.43 -18.87 -0.66
C PRO A 93 8.83 -17.47 -0.22
N HIS A 94 9.74 -16.88 -0.97
CA HIS A 94 10.06 -15.45 -0.88
C HIS A 94 10.28 -14.89 -2.27
N VAL A 95 9.87 -13.64 -2.46
CA VAL A 95 9.96 -12.98 -3.77
C VAL A 95 11.37 -12.41 -3.99
N GLY A 96 12.02 -11.97 -2.92
CA GLY A 96 13.24 -11.17 -2.99
C GLY A 96 12.94 -9.67 -3.11
N THR A 97 13.73 -8.85 -2.45
CA THR A 97 13.48 -7.40 -2.33
C THR A 97 13.40 -6.68 -3.68
N ASP A 98 14.31 -6.99 -4.60
CA ASP A 98 14.39 -6.29 -5.89
C ASP A 98 13.20 -6.66 -6.79
N LEU A 99 12.84 -7.93 -6.85
CA LEU A 99 11.68 -8.39 -7.62
C LEU A 99 10.37 -7.89 -7.02
N LEU A 100 10.26 -7.87 -5.69
CA LEU A 100 9.07 -7.37 -4.99
C LEU A 100 8.77 -5.91 -5.33
N ARG A 101 9.78 -5.08 -5.47
CA ARG A 101 9.63 -3.68 -5.93
C ARG A 101 9.00 -3.61 -7.32
N GLY A 102 9.46 -4.44 -8.24
CA GLY A 102 8.88 -4.58 -9.58
C GLY A 102 7.42 -5.01 -9.55
N VAL A 103 7.10 -6.01 -8.74
CA VAL A 103 5.73 -6.52 -8.53
C VAL A 103 4.80 -5.42 -8.02
N ILE A 104 5.20 -4.69 -6.99
CA ILE A 104 4.42 -3.59 -6.40
C ILE A 104 4.13 -2.51 -7.43
N THR A 105 5.15 -2.08 -8.18
CA THR A 105 4.99 -1.09 -9.26
C THR A 105 4.06 -1.60 -10.36
N SER A 106 4.15 -2.87 -10.72
CA SER A 106 3.29 -3.49 -11.73
C SER A 106 1.82 -3.53 -11.28
N ILE A 107 1.55 -3.89 -10.01
CA ILE A 107 0.19 -3.86 -9.44
C ILE A 107 -0.37 -2.43 -9.46
N ARG A 108 0.41 -1.42 -9.07
CA ARG A 108 -0.03 -0.03 -9.14
C ARG A 108 -0.41 0.37 -10.57
N LYS A 109 0.43 0.06 -11.55
CA LYS A 109 0.16 0.36 -12.95
C LYS A 109 -1.11 -0.31 -13.47
N GLU A 110 -1.43 -1.53 -13.02
CA GLU A 110 -2.70 -2.16 -13.36
C GLU A 110 -3.88 -1.39 -12.77
N ILE A 111 -3.83 -0.99 -11.49
CA ILE A 111 -4.87 -0.17 -10.86
C ILE A 111 -5.10 1.11 -11.66
N GLU A 112 -4.04 1.83 -12.01
CA GLU A 112 -4.09 3.06 -12.80
C GLU A 112 -4.67 2.81 -14.20
N SER A 113 -4.28 1.73 -14.86
CA SER A 113 -4.79 1.36 -16.20
C SER A 113 -6.29 1.02 -16.21
N LEU A 114 -6.81 0.54 -15.08
CA LEU A 114 -8.22 0.24 -14.87
C LEU A 114 -9.04 1.47 -14.42
N GLY A 115 -8.41 2.65 -14.34
CA GLY A 115 -9.06 3.91 -14.01
C GLY A 115 -9.05 4.25 -12.52
N GLY A 116 -8.29 3.54 -11.70
CA GLY A 116 -7.97 3.93 -10.33
C GLY A 116 -6.92 5.05 -10.29
N GLU A 117 -6.79 5.70 -9.15
CA GLU A 117 -5.81 6.76 -8.92
C GLU A 117 -4.92 6.43 -7.73
N VAL A 118 -3.64 6.80 -7.80
CA VAL A 118 -2.71 6.66 -6.67
C VAL A 118 -2.04 8.01 -6.39
N HIS A 119 -2.30 8.56 -5.22
CA HIS A 119 -1.78 9.85 -4.77
C HIS A 119 -0.71 9.63 -3.70
N PHE A 120 0.53 9.89 -4.05
CA PHE A 120 1.67 9.86 -3.14
C PHE A 120 1.82 11.18 -2.36
N ASN A 121 2.61 11.14 -1.29
CA ASN A 121 2.84 12.26 -0.38
C ASN A 121 1.53 12.86 0.15
N THR A 122 0.50 12.04 0.28
CA THR A 122 -0.86 12.45 0.62
C THR A 122 -1.33 11.70 1.86
N ALA A 123 -1.17 12.33 3.01
CA ALA A 123 -1.59 11.76 4.30
C ALA A 123 -3.04 12.15 4.63
N LEU A 124 -3.81 11.19 5.13
CA LEU A 124 -5.13 11.44 5.68
C LEU A 124 -5.01 12.29 6.96
N THR A 125 -5.77 13.38 7.05
CA THR A 125 -5.76 14.32 8.19
C THR A 125 -7.10 14.47 8.86
N GLY A 126 -8.21 14.01 8.25
CA GLY A 126 -9.52 14.10 8.87
C GLY A 126 -10.62 13.39 8.07
N LEU A 127 -11.76 13.22 8.73
CA LEU A 127 -12.98 12.63 8.15
C LEU A 127 -14.08 13.69 8.12
N GLU A 128 -14.73 13.84 6.98
CA GLU A 128 -15.89 14.71 6.81
C GLU A 128 -17.18 13.90 6.97
N ARG A 129 -18.02 14.27 7.92
CA ARG A 129 -19.28 13.58 8.22
C ARG A 129 -20.46 14.53 8.11
N LYS A 130 -21.56 14.03 7.56
CA LYS A 130 -22.85 14.73 7.53
C LYS A 130 -23.95 13.75 7.97
N ASN A 131 -24.70 14.12 9.00
CA ASN A 131 -25.74 13.27 9.57
C ASN A 131 -25.26 11.87 9.97
N GLY A 132 -24.02 11.76 10.48
CA GLY A 132 -23.43 10.48 10.90
C GLY A 132 -22.83 9.64 9.76
N GLN A 133 -22.97 10.06 8.51
CA GLN A 133 -22.42 9.37 7.33
C GLN A 133 -21.14 10.03 6.86
N LEU A 134 -20.18 9.24 6.37
CA LEU A 134 -19.00 9.73 5.72
C LEU A 134 -19.39 10.38 4.38
N VAL A 135 -18.93 11.60 4.15
CA VAL A 135 -19.17 12.34 2.89
C VAL A 135 -17.87 12.77 2.22
N GLY A 136 -16.75 12.66 2.93
CA GLY A 136 -15.44 13.01 2.41
C GLY A 136 -14.34 12.82 3.43
N ILE A 137 -13.14 13.11 2.98
CA ILE A 137 -11.91 13.07 3.78
C ILE A 137 -11.07 14.31 3.49
N THR A 138 -10.30 14.74 4.48
CA THR A 138 -9.28 15.77 4.32
C THR A 138 -7.89 15.13 4.35
N THR A 139 -6.98 15.69 3.58
CA THR A 139 -5.61 15.21 3.46
C THR A 139 -4.63 16.37 3.48
N THR A 140 -3.33 16.08 3.52
CA THR A 140 -2.28 17.09 3.38
C THR A 140 -2.30 17.82 2.03
N ASN A 141 -2.95 17.26 1.00
CA ASN A 141 -2.99 17.78 -0.37
C ASN A 141 -4.41 18.10 -0.86
N GLY A 142 -5.35 18.36 0.05
CA GLY A 142 -6.73 18.72 -0.28
C GLY A 142 -7.75 17.70 0.23
N SER A 143 -8.99 17.83 -0.24
CA SER A 143 -10.11 16.99 0.20
C SER A 143 -10.62 16.12 -0.95
N PHE A 144 -11.12 14.94 -0.60
CA PHE A 144 -11.75 14.00 -1.52
C PHE A 144 -13.17 13.68 -1.05
N ALA A 145 -14.15 13.79 -1.92
CA ALA A 145 -15.50 13.33 -1.62
C ALA A 145 -15.53 11.79 -1.71
N CYS A 146 -16.01 11.14 -0.66
CA CYS A 146 -16.19 9.69 -0.64
C CYS A 146 -17.23 9.27 0.39
N GLU A 147 -17.92 8.17 0.13
CA GLU A 147 -18.90 7.56 1.03
C GLU A 147 -18.34 6.29 1.69
N THR A 148 -17.24 5.78 1.19
CA THR A 148 -16.57 4.57 1.71
C THR A 148 -15.08 4.79 1.78
N LEU A 149 -14.49 4.41 2.90
CA LEU A 149 -13.05 4.51 3.15
C LEU A 149 -12.52 3.20 3.70
N VAL A 150 -11.46 2.68 3.08
CA VAL A 150 -10.74 1.48 3.54
C VAL A 150 -9.46 1.92 4.26
N PHE A 151 -9.37 1.63 5.54
CA PHE A 151 -8.16 1.89 6.32
C PHE A 151 -7.16 0.74 6.19
N ALA A 152 -6.04 1.00 5.56
CA ALA A 152 -4.94 0.05 5.42
C ALA A 152 -3.58 0.69 5.80
N VAL A 153 -3.60 1.52 6.83
CA VAL A 153 -2.52 2.43 7.22
C VAL A 153 -1.32 1.74 7.90
N GLY A 154 -1.44 0.44 8.21
CA GLY A 154 -0.42 -0.28 8.97
C GLY A 154 -0.40 0.11 10.46
N HIS A 155 0.36 -0.63 11.26
CA HIS A 155 0.35 -0.46 12.72
C HIS A 155 1.10 0.79 13.22
N SER A 156 1.95 1.38 12.38
CA SER A 156 2.82 2.50 12.78
C SER A 156 2.19 3.88 12.57
N ALA A 157 1.03 3.97 11.94
CA ALA A 157 0.30 5.22 11.66
C ALA A 157 -0.43 5.74 12.93
N ARG A 158 0.32 6.04 13.99
CA ARG A 158 -0.22 6.43 15.30
C ARG A 158 -1.03 7.71 15.25
N ASP A 159 -0.60 8.67 14.44
CA ASP A 159 -1.29 9.93 14.18
C ASP A 159 -2.68 9.70 13.57
N THR A 160 -2.78 8.78 12.59
CA THR A 160 -4.07 8.40 12.02
C THR A 160 -4.98 7.73 13.06
N PHE A 161 -4.43 6.84 13.90
CA PHE A 161 -5.22 6.24 14.98
C PHE A 161 -5.69 7.27 16.01
N SER A 162 -4.86 8.24 16.38
CA SER A 162 -5.26 9.34 17.27
C SER A 162 -6.38 10.17 16.65
N MET A 163 -6.24 10.56 15.38
CA MET A 163 -7.27 11.31 14.64
C MET A 163 -8.62 10.57 14.56
N LEU A 164 -8.61 9.23 14.56
CA LEU A 164 -9.85 8.44 14.52
C LEU A 164 -10.53 8.31 15.88
N MET A 165 -9.82 8.58 16.98
CA MET A 165 -10.38 8.54 18.34
C MET A 165 -10.97 9.87 18.78
N ASP A 166 -10.60 10.98 18.14
CA ASP A 166 -11.14 12.32 18.35
C ASP A 166 -12.47 12.51 17.57
#